data_38ef3ee75f2c88a590daf0c6f223eb67
#
_entry.id   38ef3ee75f2c88a590daf0c6f223eb67
#
_cell.length_a   1.000
_cell.length_b   1.000
_cell.length_c   1.000
_cell.angle_alpha   90.00
_cell.angle_beta   90.00
_cell.angle_gamma   90.00
#
_symmetry.space_group_name_H-M   'P 1'
#
loop_
_entity.id
_entity.type
_entity.pdbx_description
1 polymer ?
#
loop_
_entity_poly.entity_id
_entity_poly.type
_entity_poly.pdbx_seq_one_letter_code
_entity_poly.pdbx_strand_id
1 'polypeptide(L)'
;MAANMKAVKLRIKSVQSTMQITRAMQLVAGSKLIKAKQKAENSKPYFETLHATLTGIARDNNDFQSPYTRSGENDKWLYIVIAGDRGLAGGYNANVFKFMEEESEGRDVTVLPIGKKSVEHYAQHKVPILTKAFAEVAAIGVSDCFEIARMVCEAYAGGEFGHVSLCYTKFVSMMTQTPGVTSLLPLSDFTNPKGNRLMELGDAGTAASKSSGDSEIPEEEQKTETGGARELILYEPDSETVFNSIVPDYLAGLLYACINISVASELAARRMAMEAATDNAEEMIETLSLYYNRARQASITQEITEIVAGAEGG
;
A
#
# COMPACT_ATOMS: atom_id res chain seq x y z
N MET A 1 -22.56 -40.69 21.78
CA MET A 1 -22.98 -39.94 20.57
C MET A 1 -23.53 -38.55 20.85
N ALA A 2 -24.39 -38.33 21.83
CA ALA A 2 -24.94 -37.00 22.16
C ALA A 2 -23.92 -35.91 22.48
N ALA A 3 -22.79 -36.24 23.12
CA ALA A 3 -21.70 -35.27 23.39
C ALA A 3 -21.04 -34.74 22.10
N ASN A 4 -20.93 -35.57 21.06
CA ASN A 4 -20.36 -35.20 19.78
C ASN A 4 -21.29 -34.23 18.99
N MET A 5 -22.62 -34.47 19.02
CA MET A 5 -23.61 -33.60 18.38
C MET A 5 -23.61 -32.18 19.00
N LYS A 6 -23.51 -32.08 20.33
CA LYS A 6 -23.42 -30.79 21.02
C LYS A 6 -22.18 -30.04 20.66
N ALA A 7 -21.01 -30.70 20.51
CA ALA A 7 -19.76 -30.11 20.07
C ALA A 7 -19.86 -29.57 18.64
N VAL A 8 -20.45 -30.35 17.72
CA VAL A 8 -20.64 -29.92 16.31
C VAL A 8 -21.57 -28.71 16.24
N LYS A 9 -22.68 -28.70 17.00
CA LYS A 9 -23.59 -27.55 17.04
C LYS A 9 -22.90 -26.28 17.56
N LEU A 10 -22.05 -26.41 18.59
CA LEU A 10 -21.26 -25.28 19.10
C LEU A 10 -20.25 -24.79 18.03
N ARG A 11 -19.64 -25.72 17.29
CA ARG A 11 -18.71 -25.39 16.21
C ARG A 11 -19.40 -24.62 15.08
N ILE A 12 -20.60 -25.06 14.65
CA ILE A 12 -21.42 -24.33 13.67
C ILE A 12 -21.69 -22.92 14.14
N LYS A 13 -22.13 -22.74 15.40
CA LYS A 13 -22.40 -21.40 15.95
C LYS A 13 -21.15 -20.51 15.99
N SER A 14 -19.99 -21.08 16.33
CA SER A 14 -18.71 -20.35 16.32
C SER A 14 -18.33 -19.89 14.93
N VAL A 15 -18.43 -20.77 13.92
CA VAL A 15 -18.12 -20.44 12.52
C VAL A 15 -19.10 -19.39 11.98
N GLN A 16 -20.40 -19.51 12.30
CA GLN A 16 -21.40 -18.49 11.94
C GLN A 16 -21.05 -17.11 12.50
N SER A 17 -20.62 -17.03 13.77
CA SER A 17 -20.16 -15.77 14.36
C SER A 17 -18.93 -15.21 13.65
N THR A 18 -17.95 -16.07 13.32
CA THR A 18 -16.76 -15.66 12.57
C THR A 18 -17.13 -15.13 11.20
N MET A 19 -18.02 -15.81 10.47
CA MET A 19 -18.51 -15.38 9.16
C MET A 19 -19.19 -13.99 9.21
N GLN A 20 -19.98 -13.73 10.24
CA GLN A 20 -20.58 -12.39 10.39
C GLN A 20 -19.54 -11.30 10.61
N ILE A 21 -18.49 -11.60 11.38
CA ILE A 21 -17.38 -10.67 11.62
C ILE A 21 -16.60 -10.41 10.35
N THR A 22 -16.22 -11.45 9.60
CA THR A 22 -15.46 -11.31 8.34
C THR A 22 -16.26 -10.53 7.30
N ARG A 23 -17.56 -10.79 7.18
CA ARG A 23 -18.45 -10.04 6.29
C ARG A 23 -18.55 -8.55 6.66
N ALA A 24 -18.67 -8.25 7.94
CA ALA A 24 -18.65 -6.86 8.42
C ALA A 24 -17.31 -6.17 8.12
N MET A 25 -16.18 -6.88 8.33
CA MET A 25 -14.85 -6.35 8.02
C MET A 25 -14.65 -6.12 6.53
N GLN A 26 -15.17 -7.00 5.66
CA GLN A 26 -15.16 -6.84 4.20
C GLN A 26 -15.86 -5.53 3.79
N LEU A 27 -17.07 -5.27 4.32
CA LEU A 27 -17.85 -4.07 4.01
C LEU A 27 -17.14 -2.80 4.50
N VAL A 28 -16.60 -2.81 5.71
CA VAL A 28 -15.85 -1.68 6.27
C VAL A 28 -14.58 -1.41 5.44
N ALA A 29 -13.84 -2.45 5.06
CA ALA A 29 -12.66 -2.32 4.21
C ALA A 29 -13.02 -1.71 2.85
N GLY A 30 -14.12 -2.15 2.22
CA GLY A 30 -14.61 -1.59 0.96
C GLY A 30 -14.98 -0.11 1.06
N SER A 31 -15.68 0.30 2.10
CA SER A 31 -16.03 1.71 2.31
C SER A 31 -14.79 2.60 2.54
N LYS A 32 -13.83 2.12 3.34
CA LYS A 32 -12.57 2.85 3.59
C LYS A 32 -11.70 2.93 2.34
N LEU A 33 -11.69 1.89 1.50
CA LEU A 33 -10.96 1.86 0.24
C LEU A 33 -11.37 3.00 -0.69
N ILE A 34 -12.68 3.24 -0.84
CA ILE A 34 -13.20 4.33 -1.68
C ILE A 34 -12.66 5.67 -1.18
N LYS A 35 -12.68 5.90 0.14
CA LYS A 35 -12.16 7.14 0.73
C LYS A 35 -10.64 7.29 0.56
N ALA A 36 -9.88 6.20 0.67
CA ALA A 36 -8.43 6.23 0.47
C ALA A 36 -8.06 6.54 -0.98
N LYS A 37 -8.77 5.95 -1.96
CA LYS A 37 -8.61 6.27 -3.38
C LYS A 37 -8.89 7.75 -3.65
N GLN A 38 -10.01 8.27 -3.15
CA GLN A 38 -10.37 9.68 -3.31
C GLN A 38 -9.28 10.63 -2.77
N LYS A 39 -8.69 10.29 -1.60
CA LYS A 39 -7.59 11.09 -1.05
C LYS A 39 -6.35 11.05 -1.92
N ALA A 40 -6.00 9.88 -2.47
CA ALA A 40 -4.88 9.72 -3.39
C ALA A 40 -5.08 10.54 -4.66
N GLU A 41 -6.27 10.48 -5.26
CA GLU A 41 -6.63 11.25 -6.45
C GLU A 41 -6.60 12.75 -6.20
N ASN A 42 -7.14 13.21 -5.06
CA ASN A 42 -7.15 14.63 -4.71
C ASN A 42 -5.76 15.21 -4.44
N SER A 43 -4.79 14.40 -4.06
CA SER A 43 -3.40 14.84 -3.84
C SER A 43 -2.58 14.95 -5.13
N LYS A 44 -3.01 14.29 -6.21
CA LYS A 44 -2.29 14.21 -7.48
C LYS A 44 -1.97 15.59 -8.11
N PRO A 45 -2.92 16.55 -8.24
CA PRO A 45 -2.64 17.83 -8.87
C PRO A 45 -1.54 18.64 -8.14
N TYR A 46 -1.50 18.55 -6.82
CA TYR A 46 -0.50 19.27 -6.01
C TYR A 46 0.91 18.83 -6.34
N PHE A 47 1.18 17.53 -6.28
CA PHE A 47 2.52 17.02 -6.53
C PHE A 47 2.90 17.13 -8.01
N GLU A 48 1.96 17.00 -8.96
CA GLU A 48 2.22 17.20 -10.40
C GLU A 48 2.64 18.62 -10.70
N THR A 49 2.01 19.61 -10.08
CA THR A 49 2.39 21.02 -10.22
C THR A 49 3.80 21.26 -9.69
N LEU A 50 4.11 20.76 -8.49
CA LEU A 50 5.46 20.89 -7.91
C LEU A 50 6.52 20.18 -8.76
N HIS A 51 6.22 18.99 -9.26
CA HIS A 51 7.09 18.25 -10.17
C HIS A 51 7.36 19.02 -11.45
N ALA A 52 6.32 19.58 -12.09
CA ALA A 52 6.46 20.38 -13.31
C ALA A 52 7.32 21.64 -13.05
N THR A 53 7.13 22.28 -11.89
CA THR A 53 7.92 23.45 -11.49
C THR A 53 9.40 23.10 -11.30
N LEU A 54 9.70 22.04 -10.52
CA LEU A 54 11.08 21.57 -10.31
C LEU A 54 11.76 21.17 -11.63
N THR A 55 11.04 20.48 -12.52
CA THR A 55 11.53 20.11 -13.85
C THR A 55 11.82 21.34 -14.70
N GLY A 56 10.97 22.37 -14.63
CA GLY A 56 11.19 23.65 -15.31
C GLY A 56 12.48 24.33 -14.83
N ILE A 57 12.64 24.47 -13.51
CA ILE A 57 13.83 25.07 -12.90
C ILE A 57 15.11 24.33 -13.31
N ALA A 58 15.11 23.00 -13.22
CA ALA A 58 16.27 22.17 -13.54
C ALA A 58 16.64 22.20 -15.04
N ARG A 59 15.65 22.35 -15.93
CA ARG A 59 15.85 22.42 -17.39
C ARG A 59 16.38 23.77 -17.84
N ASP A 60 15.91 24.84 -17.21
CA ASP A 60 16.23 26.22 -17.64
C ASP A 60 17.60 26.68 -17.15
N ASN A 61 18.25 25.92 -16.26
CA ASN A 61 19.57 26.27 -15.69
C ASN A 61 20.57 25.12 -15.87
N ASN A 62 21.46 25.23 -16.89
CA ASN A 62 22.48 24.22 -17.18
C ASN A 62 23.57 24.09 -16.11
N ASP A 63 23.83 25.14 -15.33
CA ASP A 63 24.86 25.16 -14.27
C ASP A 63 24.30 24.95 -12.87
N PHE A 64 23.10 24.44 -12.81
CA PHE A 64 22.34 24.25 -11.58
C PHE A 64 23.00 23.20 -10.66
N GLN A 65 23.28 23.60 -9.42
CA GLN A 65 23.90 22.75 -8.41
C GLN A 65 23.03 22.73 -7.13
N SER A 66 22.30 21.63 -6.92
CA SER A 66 21.58 21.42 -5.69
C SER A 66 22.16 20.24 -4.91
N PRO A 67 22.22 20.29 -3.57
CA PRO A 67 22.58 19.12 -2.76
C PRO A 67 21.66 17.92 -3.01
N TYR A 68 20.43 18.17 -3.47
CA TYR A 68 19.44 17.13 -3.73
C TYR A 68 19.57 16.44 -5.10
N THR A 69 20.38 16.98 -6.02
CA THR A 69 20.61 16.41 -7.36
C THR A 69 21.89 15.59 -7.47
N ARG A 70 22.77 15.69 -6.47
CA ARG A 70 24.04 14.94 -6.44
C ARG A 70 23.89 13.72 -5.54
N SER A 71 24.46 12.58 -5.98
CA SER A 71 24.65 11.46 -5.06
C SER A 71 25.54 11.88 -3.92
N GLY A 72 25.12 11.57 -2.67
CA GLY A 72 25.95 11.78 -1.51
C GLY A 72 27.25 10.97 -1.59
N GLU A 73 28.29 11.43 -0.90
CA GLU A 73 29.59 10.73 -0.80
C GLU A 73 29.51 9.40 -0.03
N ASN A 74 28.38 9.15 0.63
CA ASN A 74 28.12 8.02 1.52
C ASN A 74 27.24 6.98 0.82
N ASP A 75 27.66 5.70 0.86
CA ASP A 75 26.88 4.56 0.31
C ASP A 75 25.74 4.07 1.23
N LYS A 76 25.39 4.83 2.28
CA LYS A 76 24.28 4.47 3.17
C LYS A 76 22.95 4.77 2.54
N TRP A 77 22.02 3.83 2.71
CA TRP A 77 20.67 3.91 2.20
C TRP A 77 19.64 4.18 3.31
N LEU A 78 18.78 5.16 3.08
CA LEU A 78 17.58 5.34 3.90
C LEU A 78 16.37 4.82 3.12
N TYR A 79 15.71 3.80 3.66
CA TYR A 79 14.44 3.32 3.12
C TYR A 79 13.27 3.77 3.99
N ILE A 80 12.35 4.52 3.40
CA ILE A 80 11.04 4.79 4.00
C ILE A 80 10.13 3.63 3.63
N VAL A 81 9.68 2.82 4.61
CA VAL A 81 8.93 1.60 4.32
C VAL A 81 7.52 1.68 4.88
N ILE A 82 6.54 1.70 3.96
CA ILE A 82 5.12 1.78 4.30
C ILE A 82 4.54 0.38 4.39
N ALA A 83 4.07 -0.01 5.59
CA ALA A 83 3.30 -1.23 5.81
C ALA A 83 2.03 -0.92 6.62
N GLY A 84 1.16 -1.92 6.79
CA GLY A 84 -0.11 -1.73 7.49
C GLY A 84 0.03 -1.64 9.02
N ASP A 85 -1.02 -1.13 9.66
CA ASP A 85 -1.11 -1.09 11.13
C ASP A 85 -1.59 -2.41 11.72
N ARG A 86 -2.37 -3.19 10.97
CA ARG A 86 -3.06 -4.40 11.45
C ARG A 86 -2.83 -5.58 10.50
N GLY A 87 -3.02 -6.79 11.03
CA GLY A 87 -3.09 -8.01 10.24
C GLY A 87 -4.42 -8.17 9.49
N LEU A 88 -4.69 -9.39 9.05
CA LEU A 88 -5.90 -9.80 8.31
C LEU A 88 -6.07 -9.10 6.95
N ALA A 89 -4.97 -8.70 6.33
CA ALA A 89 -4.90 -8.15 4.97
C ALA A 89 -4.23 -9.13 3.99
N GLY A 90 -4.48 -10.44 4.15
CA GLY A 90 -3.81 -11.45 3.34
C GLY A 90 -2.29 -11.39 3.46
N GLY A 91 -1.60 -11.48 2.34
CA GLY A 91 -0.14 -11.40 2.25
C GLY A 91 0.45 -9.99 2.19
N TYR A 92 -0.35 -8.93 2.30
CA TYR A 92 0.07 -7.54 2.08
C TYR A 92 1.38 -7.19 2.80
N ASN A 93 1.42 -7.30 4.14
CA ASN A 93 2.61 -6.96 4.91
C ASN A 93 3.80 -7.89 4.62
N ALA A 94 3.55 -9.19 4.50
CA ALA A 94 4.60 -10.17 4.22
C ALA A 94 5.26 -9.92 2.85
N ASN A 95 4.48 -9.55 1.85
CA ASN A 95 5.01 -9.25 0.51
C ASN A 95 5.88 -7.98 0.51
N VAL A 96 5.51 -6.94 1.29
CA VAL A 96 6.33 -5.73 1.44
C VAL A 96 7.68 -6.08 2.07
N PHE A 97 7.68 -6.85 3.16
CA PHE A 97 8.92 -7.18 3.87
C PHE A 97 9.83 -8.08 3.05
N LYS A 98 9.27 -9.12 2.39
CA LYS A 98 10.02 -9.99 1.50
C LYS A 98 10.66 -9.20 0.35
N PHE A 99 9.90 -8.30 -0.27
CA PHE A 99 10.40 -7.43 -1.33
C PHE A 99 11.54 -6.54 -0.84
N MET A 100 11.41 -5.99 0.37
CA MET A 100 12.46 -5.16 0.97
C MET A 100 13.71 -5.93 1.36
N GLU A 101 13.59 -7.18 1.80
CA GLU A 101 14.74 -8.05 2.07
C GLU A 101 15.55 -8.30 0.79
N GLU A 102 14.88 -8.58 -0.33
CA GLU A 102 15.51 -8.78 -1.63
C GLU A 102 16.15 -7.47 -2.16
N GLU A 103 15.47 -6.32 -2.01
CA GLU A 103 15.95 -5.01 -2.49
C GLU A 103 17.13 -4.46 -1.68
N SER A 104 17.16 -4.74 -0.38
CA SER A 104 18.18 -4.22 0.53
C SER A 104 19.41 -5.11 0.67
N GLU A 105 19.46 -6.25 -0.02
CA GLU A 105 20.56 -7.21 0.08
C GLU A 105 21.91 -6.57 -0.28
N GLY A 106 22.87 -6.70 0.60
CA GLY A 106 24.25 -6.18 0.42
C GLY A 106 24.41 -4.67 0.59
N ARG A 107 23.38 -3.94 1.08
CA ARG A 107 23.45 -2.49 1.32
C ARG A 107 23.50 -2.17 2.82
N ASP A 108 24.14 -1.06 3.18
CA ASP A 108 24.06 -0.50 4.53
C ASP A 108 22.77 0.31 4.67
N VAL A 109 21.78 -0.26 5.37
CA VAL A 109 20.40 0.23 5.37
C VAL A 109 20.01 0.75 6.73
N THR A 110 19.45 1.96 6.72
CA THR A 110 18.64 2.52 7.82
C THR A 110 17.19 2.63 7.34
N VAL A 111 16.24 2.34 8.21
CA VAL A 111 14.81 2.36 7.84
C VAL A 111 14.06 3.42 8.61
N LEU A 112 13.19 4.16 7.92
CA LEU A 112 12.12 4.96 8.50
C LEU A 112 10.80 4.18 8.31
N PRO A 113 10.36 3.42 9.32
CA PRO A 113 9.17 2.60 9.20
C PRO A 113 7.91 3.42 9.40
N ILE A 114 6.97 3.28 8.46
CA ILE A 114 5.62 3.83 8.52
C ILE A 114 4.63 2.67 8.70
N GLY A 115 3.86 2.69 9.78
CA GLY A 115 2.91 1.64 10.16
C GLY A 115 3.43 0.70 11.24
N LYS A 116 2.51 0.25 12.11
CA LYS A 116 2.83 -0.60 13.27
C LYS A 116 3.56 -1.88 12.88
N LYS A 117 3.12 -2.53 11.78
CA LYS A 117 3.76 -3.77 11.31
C LYS A 117 5.17 -3.55 10.79
N SER A 118 5.44 -2.39 10.18
CA SER A 118 6.79 -2.01 9.76
C SER A 118 7.70 -1.80 10.97
N VAL A 119 7.24 -1.05 11.98
CA VAL A 119 8.00 -0.84 13.22
C VAL A 119 8.29 -2.15 13.94
N GLU A 120 7.28 -3.03 14.10
CA GLU A 120 7.44 -4.34 14.74
C GLU A 120 8.47 -5.19 13.99
N HIS A 121 8.37 -5.28 12.67
CA HIS A 121 9.25 -6.10 11.83
C HIS A 121 10.71 -5.68 11.95
N TYR A 122 11.03 -4.41 11.71
CA TYR A 122 12.40 -3.92 11.73
C TYR A 122 13.01 -3.87 13.13
N ALA A 123 12.19 -3.65 14.17
CA ALA A 123 12.64 -3.76 15.55
C ALA A 123 13.04 -5.21 15.92
N GLN A 124 12.28 -6.20 15.46
CA GLN A 124 12.59 -7.62 15.68
C GLN A 124 13.87 -8.06 14.96
N HIS A 125 14.09 -7.59 13.74
CA HIS A 125 15.28 -7.90 12.92
C HIS A 125 16.49 -7.04 13.25
N LYS A 126 16.39 -6.13 14.26
CA LYS A 126 17.46 -5.23 14.71
C LYS A 126 18.08 -4.37 13.60
N VAL A 127 17.29 -4.03 12.59
CA VAL A 127 17.68 -3.08 11.54
C VAL A 127 17.71 -1.67 12.15
N PRO A 128 18.70 -0.82 11.83
CA PRO A 128 18.72 0.57 12.28
C PRO A 128 17.45 1.31 11.89
N ILE A 129 16.80 1.95 12.86
CA ILE A 129 15.57 2.71 12.67
C ILE A 129 15.85 4.18 12.93
N LEU A 130 15.56 5.05 11.96
CA LEU A 130 15.75 6.50 12.08
C LEU A 130 14.83 7.10 13.15
N THR A 131 13.54 6.77 13.11
CA THR A 131 12.53 7.20 14.09
C THR A 131 11.36 6.23 14.13
N LYS A 132 10.64 6.19 15.26
CA LYS A 132 9.41 5.40 15.45
C LYS A 132 8.17 6.30 15.58
N ALA A 133 8.30 7.60 15.33
CA ALA A 133 7.22 8.58 15.55
C ALA A 133 6.00 8.31 14.66
N PHE A 134 6.21 7.76 13.45
CA PHE A 134 5.18 7.58 12.43
C PHE A 134 4.64 6.13 12.38
N ALA A 135 4.44 5.53 13.55
CA ALA A 135 4.03 4.13 13.67
C ALA A 135 2.58 3.85 13.21
N GLU A 136 1.68 4.83 13.12
CA GLU A 136 0.28 4.63 12.73
C GLU A 136 -0.01 5.25 11.37
N VAL A 137 -0.06 4.42 10.30
CA VAL A 137 -0.36 4.88 8.93
C VAL A 137 -1.69 5.61 8.84
N ALA A 138 -2.71 5.13 9.58
CA ALA A 138 -4.04 5.72 9.55
C ALA A 138 -4.11 7.13 10.16
N ALA A 139 -3.17 7.49 11.02
CA ALA A 139 -3.09 8.81 11.68
C ALA A 139 -2.27 9.83 10.89
N ILE A 140 -1.43 9.39 9.94
CA ILE A 140 -0.55 10.28 9.17
C ILE A 140 -1.37 11.23 8.30
N GLY A 141 -1.21 12.51 8.57
CA GLY A 141 -1.75 13.61 7.79
C GLY A 141 -0.71 14.27 6.89
N VAL A 142 -1.14 15.34 6.23
CA VAL A 142 -0.24 16.15 5.38
C VAL A 142 0.90 16.76 6.20
N SER A 143 0.59 17.25 7.41
CA SER A 143 1.60 17.87 8.31
C SER A 143 2.72 16.91 8.67
N ASP A 144 2.38 15.63 8.94
CA ASP A 144 3.38 14.63 9.28
C ASP A 144 4.26 14.30 8.06
N CYS A 145 3.70 14.35 6.84
CA CYS A 145 4.48 14.17 5.61
C CYS A 145 5.49 15.31 5.41
N PHE A 146 5.14 16.55 5.75
CA PHE A 146 6.07 17.68 5.75
C PHE A 146 7.18 17.49 6.79
N GLU A 147 6.86 17.00 7.98
CA GLU A 147 7.85 16.71 9.01
C GLU A 147 8.82 15.62 8.57
N ILE A 148 8.30 14.51 8.02
CA ILE A 148 9.12 13.41 7.44
C ILE A 148 10.02 13.96 6.33
N ALA A 149 9.46 14.67 5.36
CA ALA A 149 10.21 15.21 4.22
C ALA A 149 11.34 16.13 4.66
N ARG A 150 11.08 17.03 5.62
CA ARG A 150 12.10 17.95 6.18
C ARG A 150 13.21 17.14 6.87
N MET A 151 12.85 16.20 7.76
CA MET A 151 13.82 15.34 8.45
C MET A 151 14.71 14.58 7.45
N VAL A 152 14.12 14.03 6.40
CA VAL A 152 14.84 13.28 5.36
C VAL A 152 15.75 14.21 4.55
N CYS A 153 15.28 15.40 4.17
CA CYS A 153 16.08 16.38 3.46
C CYS A 153 17.27 16.89 4.29
N GLU A 154 17.06 17.14 5.58
CA GLU A 154 18.12 17.58 6.51
C GLU A 154 19.18 16.49 6.67
N ALA A 155 18.79 15.22 6.87
CA ALA A 155 19.71 14.10 7.00
C ALA A 155 20.49 13.86 5.69
N TYR A 156 19.84 14.01 4.53
CA TYR A 156 20.48 13.89 3.23
C TYR A 156 21.48 15.03 2.97
N ALA A 157 21.07 16.26 3.16
CA ALA A 157 21.94 17.43 2.99
C ALA A 157 23.11 17.44 3.99
N GLY A 158 22.91 16.85 5.18
CA GLY A 158 23.96 16.63 6.18
C GLY A 158 24.95 15.50 5.84
N GLY A 159 24.72 14.75 4.75
CA GLY A 159 25.61 13.67 4.30
C GLY A 159 25.49 12.38 5.12
N GLU A 160 24.40 12.21 5.91
CA GLU A 160 24.17 10.97 6.65
C GLU A 160 23.83 9.80 5.73
N PHE A 161 23.14 10.08 4.62
CA PHE A 161 22.71 9.11 3.61
C PHE A 161 23.09 9.57 2.21
N GLY A 162 23.55 8.64 1.37
CA GLY A 162 23.80 8.90 -0.06
C GLY A 162 22.57 8.62 -0.93
N HIS A 163 21.64 7.81 -0.43
CA HIS A 163 20.44 7.42 -1.17
C HIS A 163 19.23 7.39 -0.24
N VAL A 164 18.11 7.91 -0.72
CA VAL A 164 16.82 7.82 -0.05
C VAL A 164 15.81 7.20 -0.99
N SER A 165 15.14 6.15 -0.55
CA SER A 165 14.14 5.44 -1.35
C SER A 165 12.87 5.19 -0.54
N LEU A 166 11.74 5.17 -1.24
CA LEU A 166 10.42 4.92 -0.68
C LEU A 166 9.90 3.57 -1.16
N CYS A 167 9.66 2.66 -0.22
CA CYS A 167 8.95 1.41 -0.46
C CYS A 167 7.48 1.58 -0.13
N TYR A 168 6.63 1.37 -1.12
CA TYR A 168 5.18 1.44 -1.00
C TYR A 168 4.52 0.36 -1.85
N THR A 169 3.23 0.10 -1.64
CA THR A 169 2.49 -0.87 -2.43
C THR A 169 1.62 -0.18 -3.46
N LYS A 170 1.89 -0.44 -4.74
CA LYS A 170 1.11 0.04 -5.89
C LYS A 170 -0.24 -0.66 -5.93
N PHE A 171 -1.31 0.11 -6.12
CA PHE A 171 -2.64 -0.42 -6.37
C PHE A 171 -2.82 -0.67 -7.87
N VAL A 172 -2.67 -1.91 -8.31
CA VAL A 172 -2.90 -2.29 -9.72
C VAL A 172 -4.37 -2.63 -9.95
N SER A 173 -4.95 -3.46 -9.10
CA SER A 173 -6.36 -3.84 -9.15
C SER A 173 -6.85 -4.28 -7.78
N MET A 174 -8.14 -4.61 -7.66
CA MET A 174 -8.69 -5.20 -6.44
C MET A 174 -8.00 -6.52 -6.05
N MET A 175 -7.55 -7.29 -7.04
CA MET A 175 -6.91 -8.59 -6.84
C MET A 175 -5.39 -8.49 -6.74
N THR A 176 -4.78 -7.45 -7.31
CA THR A 176 -3.33 -7.34 -7.45
C THR A 176 -2.83 -6.06 -6.82
N GLN A 177 -2.00 -6.21 -5.79
CA GLN A 177 -1.27 -5.14 -5.13
C GLN A 177 0.21 -5.54 -5.13
N THR A 178 1.07 -4.69 -5.72
CA THR A 178 2.49 -5.02 -5.91
C THR A 178 3.36 -4.04 -5.13
N PRO A 179 4.21 -4.52 -4.21
CA PRO A 179 5.20 -3.66 -3.57
C PRO A 179 6.22 -3.19 -4.61
N GLY A 180 6.76 -2.01 -4.40
CA GLY A 180 7.77 -1.44 -5.25
C GLY A 180 8.55 -0.35 -4.53
N VAL A 181 9.75 -0.06 -5.03
CA VAL A 181 10.61 1.01 -4.55
C VAL A 181 10.66 2.13 -5.57
N THR A 182 10.69 3.34 -5.07
CA THR A 182 10.93 4.57 -5.84
C THR A 182 12.05 5.35 -5.19
N SER A 183 13.07 5.75 -5.96
CA SER A 183 14.11 6.65 -5.47
C SER A 183 13.50 8.03 -5.20
N LEU A 184 13.81 8.59 -4.03
CA LEU A 184 13.42 9.95 -3.66
C LEU A 184 14.60 10.92 -3.82
N LEU A 185 15.78 10.51 -3.34
CA LEU A 185 17.03 11.29 -3.43
C LEU A 185 18.19 10.35 -3.78
N PRO A 186 19.11 10.80 -4.64
CA PRO A 186 19.14 12.07 -5.37
C PRO A 186 18.03 12.20 -6.39
N LEU A 187 17.67 13.44 -6.70
CA LEU A 187 16.70 13.80 -7.73
C LEU A 187 17.37 13.76 -9.12
N SER A 188 17.78 12.57 -9.56
CA SER A 188 18.49 12.38 -10.85
C SER A 188 17.56 12.45 -12.06
N ASP A 189 16.27 12.21 -11.88
CA ASP A 189 15.32 11.98 -12.98
C ASP A 189 14.72 13.27 -13.57
N PHE A 190 14.97 14.45 -12.96
CA PHE A 190 14.48 15.72 -13.50
C PHE A 190 15.15 16.13 -14.81
N THR A 191 16.32 15.56 -15.11
CA THR A 191 17.04 15.79 -16.38
C THR A 191 16.65 14.79 -17.46
N ASN A 192 15.95 13.70 -17.13
CA ASN A 192 15.57 12.65 -18.09
C ASN A 192 14.05 12.48 -18.18
N PRO A 193 13.37 13.08 -19.19
CA PRO A 193 11.92 13.04 -19.33
C PRO A 193 11.34 11.64 -19.58
N LYS A 194 12.18 10.65 -19.92
CA LYS A 194 11.74 9.25 -20.15
C LYS A 194 11.85 8.36 -18.92
N GLY A 195 12.44 8.84 -17.82
CA GLY A 195 12.66 8.06 -16.59
C GLY A 195 11.59 8.22 -15.52
N ASN A 196 10.60 9.08 -15.73
CA ASN A 196 9.69 9.47 -14.67
C ASN A 196 8.59 8.42 -14.40
N ARG A 197 9.00 7.28 -13.80
CA ARG A 197 8.06 6.24 -13.31
C ARG A 197 7.11 6.73 -12.21
N LEU A 198 7.31 7.94 -11.70
CA LEU A 198 6.43 8.56 -10.70
C LEU A 198 5.09 9.02 -11.30
N MET A 199 5.05 9.35 -12.60
CA MET A 199 3.78 9.66 -13.27
C MET A 199 2.88 8.44 -13.49
N GLU A 200 3.43 7.21 -13.52
CA GLU A 200 2.63 5.98 -13.55
C GLU A 200 1.83 5.73 -12.27
N LEU A 201 2.06 6.51 -11.20
CA LEU A 201 1.26 6.48 -9.98
C LEU A 201 -0.21 6.88 -10.20
N GLY A 202 -0.49 7.59 -11.30
CA GLY A 202 -1.83 8.11 -11.59
C GLY A 202 -2.71 7.25 -12.51
N ASP A 203 -2.15 6.37 -13.31
CA ASP A 203 -2.93 5.61 -14.31
C ASP A 203 -3.53 4.29 -13.81
N ALA A 204 -3.15 3.83 -12.61
CA ALA A 204 -3.72 2.63 -12.03
C ALA A 204 -5.22 2.72 -11.69
N GLY A 205 -5.82 3.92 -11.75
CA GLY A 205 -7.24 4.16 -11.48
C GLY A 205 -8.15 4.13 -12.72
N THR A 206 -7.61 4.38 -13.91
CA THR A 206 -8.40 4.54 -15.15
C THR A 206 -8.47 3.29 -16.03
N ALA A 207 -7.67 2.25 -15.74
CA ALA A 207 -7.68 1.01 -16.53
C ALA A 207 -8.91 0.12 -16.34
N ALA A 208 -9.82 0.43 -15.41
CA ALA A 208 -10.99 -0.42 -15.10
C ALA A 208 -12.26 -0.09 -15.91
N SER A 209 -12.24 0.86 -16.84
CA SER A 209 -13.44 1.24 -17.61
C SER A 209 -13.33 1.15 -19.14
N LYS A 210 -12.29 0.48 -19.66
CA LYS A 210 -12.19 0.20 -21.10
C LYS A 210 -12.08 -1.30 -21.36
N SER A 211 -13.18 -2.01 -21.24
CA SER A 211 -13.37 -3.29 -21.91
C SER A 211 -14.60 -3.19 -22.81
N SER A 212 -14.40 -3.54 -24.08
CA SER A 212 -15.34 -3.69 -25.18
C SER A 212 -15.58 -2.45 -26.06
N GLY A 213 -14.97 -2.49 -27.21
CA GLY A 213 -15.27 -1.64 -28.35
C GLY A 213 -14.07 -1.48 -29.28
N ASP A 214 -13.92 -2.43 -30.24
CA ASP A 214 -13.07 -2.26 -31.41
C ASP A 214 -13.38 -0.95 -32.10
N SER A 215 -12.39 -0.07 -32.19
CA SER A 215 -12.26 0.88 -33.29
C SER A 215 -10.83 1.40 -33.33
N GLU A 216 -10.15 1.04 -34.38
CA GLU A 216 -8.89 1.62 -34.83
C GLU A 216 -9.03 3.14 -34.85
N ILE A 217 -8.23 3.84 -34.04
CA ILE A 217 -8.04 5.28 -34.17
C ILE A 217 -6.61 5.46 -34.71
N PRO A 218 -6.45 6.23 -35.82
CA PRO A 218 -5.15 6.45 -36.46
C PRO A 218 -4.19 7.17 -35.51
N GLU A 219 -2.93 6.78 -35.60
CA GLU A 219 -1.80 7.53 -35.03
C GLU A 219 -1.79 8.93 -35.66
N GLU A 220 -2.42 9.89 -35.04
CA GLU A 220 -2.17 11.31 -35.34
C GLU A 220 -1.02 11.79 -34.45
N GLU A 221 0.04 12.09 -35.16
CA GLU A 221 1.25 12.78 -34.73
C GLU A 221 0.96 13.93 -33.76
N GLN A 222 1.37 13.77 -32.50
CA GLN A 222 1.53 14.94 -31.63
C GLN A 222 2.81 15.69 -32.00
N LYS A 223 2.79 16.35 -33.14
CA LYS A 223 3.61 17.53 -33.40
C LYS A 223 2.81 18.75 -32.97
N THR A 224 3.05 19.23 -31.80
CA THR A 224 2.86 20.63 -31.48
C THR A 224 4.13 21.15 -30.80
N GLU A 225 5.20 21.20 -31.57
CA GLU A 225 6.20 22.25 -31.40
C GLU A 225 5.57 23.56 -31.84
N THR A 226 4.72 24.14 -31.00
CA THR A 226 4.46 25.58 -31.09
C THR A 226 5.70 26.27 -30.53
N GLY A 227 6.52 26.79 -31.44
CA GLY A 227 7.54 27.79 -31.17
C GLY A 227 6.92 29.08 -30.64
N GLY A 228 6.31 29.02 -29.45
CA GLY A 228 6.00 30.18 -28.63
C GLY A 228 7.29 30.58 -27.92
N ALA A 229 7.59 31.87 -27.90
CA ALA A 229 8.64 32.42 -27.09
C ALA A 229 8.52 31.86 -25.67
N ARG A 230 9.53 31.09 -25.21
CA ARG A 230 9.58 30.60 -23.84
C ARG A 230 9.52 31.81 -22.94
N GLU A 231 8.47 31.92 -22.14
CA GLU A 231 8.44 32.88 -21.03
C GLU A 231 9.59 32.51 -20.11
N LEU A 232 10.63 33.33 -20.10
CA LEU A 232 11.73 33.23 -19.15
C LEU A 232 11.13 33.57 -17.77
N ILE A 233 10.92 32.56 -16.97
CA ILE A 233 10.50 32.74 -15.57
C ILE A 233 11.71 33.20 -14.78
N LEU A 234 11.62 34.40 -14.21
CA LEU A 234 12.63 34.92 -13.32
C LEU A 234 12.34 34.46 -11.89
N TYR A 235 13.30 33.72 -11.31
CA TYR A 235 13.21 33.23 -9.93
C TYR A 235 13.92 34.18 -8.97
N GLU A 236 13.26 34.57 -7.90
CA GLU A 236 13.81 35.44 -6.84
C GLU A 236 13.92 34.67 -5.51
N PRO A 237 15.07 34.70 -4.80
CA PRO A 237 16.30 35.46 -5.13
C PRO A 237 17.13 34.81 -6.26
N ASP A 238 17.09 33.50 -6.42
CA ASP A 238 17.79 32.72 -7.46
C ASP A 238 17.13 31.34 -7.62
N SER A 239 17.38 30.69 -8.75
CA SER A 239 16.80 29.39 -9.12
C SER A 239 17.16 28.27 -8.14
N GLU A 240 18.37 28.27 -7.59
CA GLU A 240 18.86 27.25 -6.68
C GLU A 240 18.16 27.34 -5.32
N THR A 241 18.05 28.52 -4.76
CA THR A 241 17.34 28.77 -3.49
C THR A 241 15.86 28.38 -3.61
N VAL A 242 15.21 28.77 -4.72
CA VAL A 242 13.80 28.40 -4.98
C VAL A 242 13.65 26.89 -5.12
N PHE A 243 14.51 26.21 -5.90
CA PHE A 243 14.48 24.78 -6.03
C PHE A 243 14.66 24.06 -4.69
N ASN A 244 15.68 24.43 -3.92
CA ASN A 244 15.98 23.82 -2.63
C ASN A 244 14.85 24.02 -1.62
N SER A 245 14.09 25.11 -1.71
CA SER A 245 12.94 25.36 -0.86
C SER A 245 11.70 24.53 -1.24
N ILE A 246 11.55 24.19 -2.52
CA ILE A 246 10.40 23.41 -3.03
C ILE A 246 10.60 21.90 -2.84
N VAL A 247 11.84 21.40 -2.84
CA VAL A 247 12.13 19.96 -2.74
C VAL A 247 11.47 19.29 -1.53
N PRO A 248 11.53 19.80 -0.30
CA PRO A 248 10.83 19.20 0.83
C PRO A 248 9.31 19.13 0.64
N ASP A 249 8.71 20.15 0.04
CA ASP A 249 7.26 20.21 -0.22
C ASP A 249 6.85 19.19 -1.28
N TYR A 250 7.66 19.02 -2.33
CA TYR A 250 7.49 18.00 -3.34
C TYR A 250 7.56 16.58 -2.73
N LEU A 251 8.58 16.31 -1.90
CA LEU A 251 8.72 15.02 -1.23
C LEU A 251 7.55 14.77 -0.27
N ALA A 252 7.08 15.78 0.45
CA ALA A 252 5.91 15.65 1.33
C ALA A 252 4.64 15.29 0.54
N GLY A 253 4.40 15.94 -0.59
CA GLY A 253 3.27 15.63 -1.47
C GLY A 253 3.34 14.22 -2.03
N LEU A 254 4.53 13.79 -2.47
CA LEU A 254 4.78 12.44 -2.97
C LEU A 254 4.58 11.37 -1.87
N LEU A 255 5.13 11.59 -0.68
CA LEU A 255 4.93 10.72 0.48
C LEU A 255 3.45 10.56 0.81
N TYR A 256 2.72 11.67 0.87
CA TYR A 256 1.29 11.65 1.14
C TYR A 256 0.50 10.84 0.10
N ALA A 257 0.80 11.02 -1.18
CA ALA A 257 0.19 10.25 -2.26
C ALA A 257 0.50 8.75 -2.11
N CYS A 258 1.77 8.38 -1.92
CA CYS A 258 2.20 6.98 -1.76
C CYS A 258 1.61 6.31 -0.51
N ILE A 259 1.48 7.04 0.60
CA ILE A 259 0.83 6.55 1.82
C ILE A 259 -0.65 6.24 1.53
N ASN A 260 -1.39 7.14 0.88
CA ASN A 260 -2.79 6.89 0.57
C ASN A 260 -2.99 5.74 -0.43
N ILE A 261 -2.09 5.57 -1.41
CA ILE A 261 -2.08 4.44 -2.34
C ILE A 261 -1.80 3.13 -1.59
N SER A 262 -0.83 3.12 -0.68
CA SER A 262 -0.52 1.96 0.16
C SER A 262 -1.69 1.58 1.07
N VAL A 263 -2.34 2.56 1.68
CA VAL A 263 -3.57 2.34 2.48
C VAL A 263 -4.69 1.78 1.62
N ALA A 264 -4.89 2.28 0.40
CA ALA A 264 -5.87 1.74 -0.53
C ALA A 264 -5.55 0.28 -0.90
N SER A 265 -4.28 -0.03 -1.15
CA SER A 265 -3.78 -1.38 -1.45
C SER A 265 -4.00 -2.34 -0.27
N GLU A 266 -3.69 -1.91 0.95
CA GLU A 266 -3.95 -2.68 2.18
C GLU A 266 -5.45 -2.98 2.37
N LEU A 267 -6.30 -1.99 2.16
CA LEU A 267 -7.75 -2.13 2.29
C LEU A 267 -8.34 -3.04 1.21
N ALA A 268 -7.80 -3.01 -0.01
CA ALA A 268 -8.18 -3.94 -1.07
C ALA A 268 -7.78 -5.38 -0.73
N ALA A 269 -6.53 -5.59 -0.30
CA ALA A 269 -6.05 -6.90 0.14
C ALA A 269 -6.88 -7.44 1.32
N ARG A 270 -7.19 -6.57 2.29
CA ARG A 270 -8.06 -6.94 3.43
C ARG A 270 -9.47 -7.31 2.98
N ARG A 271 -10.08 -6.54 2.09
CA ARG A 271 -11.41 -6.84 1.55
C ARG A 271 -11.43 -8.22 0.91
N MET A 272 -10.47 -8.52 0.03
CA MET A 272 -10.36 -9.84 -0.64
C MET A 272 -10.11 -10.99 0.37
N ALA A 273 -9.24 -10.77 1.35
CA ALA A 273 -8.97 -11.76 2.40
C ALA A 273 -10.20 -12.05 3.26
N MET A 274 -11.00 -11.02 3.58
CA MET A 274 -12.24 -11.18 4.35
C MET A 274 -13.35 -11.84 3.52
N GLU A 275 -13.42 -11.56 2.23
CA GLU A 275 -14.32 -12.23 1.28
C GLU A 275 -14.03 -13.72 1.22
N ALA A 276 -12.79 -14.10 0.95
CA ALA A 276 -12.38 -15.51 0.95
C ALA A 276 -12.61 -16.21 2.30
N ALA A 277 -12.38 -15.50 3.41
CA ALA A 277 -12.65 -16.04 4.75
C ALA A 277 -14.17 -16.25 5.00
N THR A 278 -15.02 -15.39 4.45
CA THR A 278 -16.49 -15.53 4.55
C THR A 278 -16.96 -16.72 3.72
N ASP A 279 -16.51 -16.88 2.49
CA ASP A 279 -16.86 -17.99 1.61
C ASP A 279 -16.41 -19.34 2.22
N ASN A 280 -15.18 -19.42 2.72
CA ASN A 280 -14.68 -20.61 3.42
C ASN A 280 -15.51 -20.94 4.68
N ALA A 281 -16.00 -19.93 5.39
CA ALA A 281 -16.85 -20.13 6.56
C ALA A 281 -18.24 -20.66 6.17
N GLU A 282 -18.82 -20.20 5.06
CA GLU A 282 -20.08 -20.70 4.51
C GLU A 282 -19.96 -22.20 4.14
N GLU A 283 -18.92 -22.57 3.40
CA GLU A 283 -18.64 -23.97 3.04
C GLU A 283 -18.45 -24.86 4.28
N MET A 284 -17.72 -24.36 5.27
CA MET A 284 -17.55 -25.08 6.55
C MET A 284 -18.87 -25.29 7.29
N ILE A 285 -19.77 -24.30 7.29
CA ILE A 285 -21.09 -24.40 7.91
C ILE A 285 -21.94 -25.47 7.20
N GLU A 286 -21.93 -25.51 5.88
CA GLU A 286 -22.64 -26.51 5.09
C GLU A 286 -22.15 -27.93 5.42
N THR A 287 -20.83 -28.13 5.39
CA THR A 287 -20.20 -29.41 5.72
C THR A 287 -20.52 -29.88 7.13
N LEU A 288 -20.42 -29.00 8.12
CA LEU A 288 -20.74 -29.29 9.50
C LEU A 288 -22.24 -29.57 9.70
N SER A 289 -23.11 -28.89 8.97
CA SER A 289 -24.57 -29.10 9.02
C SER A 289 -24.95 -30.47 8.45
N LEU A 290 -24.36 -30.90 7.35
CA LEU A 290 -24.53 -32.24 6.80
C LEU A 290 -24.08 -33.33 7.81
N TYR A 291 -22.90 -33.13 8.40
CA TYR A 291 -22.38 -34.04 9.43
C TYR A 291 -23.32 -34.10 10.65
N TYR A 292 -23.78 -32.96 11.15
CA TYR A 292 -24.73 -32.86 12.26
C TYR A 292 -26.04 -33.62 11.96
N ASN A 293 -26.62 -33.41 10.77
CA ASN A 293 -27.85 -34.07 10.38
C ASN A 293 -27.69 -35.61 10.27
N ARG A 294 -26.58 -36.09 9.71
CA ARG A 294 -26.26 -37.53 9.66
C ARG A 294 -26.11 -38.12 11.07
N ALA A 295 -25.36 -37.45 11.94
CA ALA A 295 -25.18 -37.88 13.33
C ALA A 295 -26.48 -37.87 14.10
N ARG A 296 -27.34 -36.87 13.88
CA ARG A 296 -28.69 -36.83 14.48
C ARG A 296 -29.56 -37.99 14.04
N GLN A 297 -29.61 -38.25 12.74
CA GLN A 297 -30.40 -39.39 12.21
C GLN A 297 -29.92 -40.73 12.79
N ALA A 298 -28.59 -40.97 12.82
CA ALA A 298 -28.00 -42.15 13.42
C ALA A 298 -28.35 -42.30 14.91
N SER A 299 -28.35 -41.20 15.69
CA SER A 299 -28.73 -41.22 17.12
C SER A 299 -30.20 -41.54 17.29
N ILE A 300 -31.10 -40.92 16.52
CA ILE A 300 -32.53 -41.23 16.55
C ILE A 300 -32.79 -42.68 16.19
N THR A 301 -32.16 -43.21 15.14
CA THR A 301 -32.31 -44.61 14.73
C THR A 301 -31.84 -45.57 15.84
N GLN A 302 -30.69 -45.26 16.47
CA GLN A 302 -30.20 -46.02 17.61
C GLN A 302 -31.16 -46.00 18.80
N GLU A 303 -31.69 -44.82 19.19
CA GLU A 303 -32.65 -44.71 20.27
C GLU A 303 -33.95 -45.51 20.00
N ILE A 304 -34.45 -45.46 18.75
CA ILE A 304 -35.64 -46.25 18.34
C ILE A 304 -35.31 -47.75 18.41
N THR A 305 -34.15 -48.17 17.94
CA THR A 305 -33.75 -49.57 17.98
C THR A 305 -33.62 -50.08 19.43
N GLU A 306 -33.05 -49.28 20.33
CA GLU A 306 -32.91 -49.62 21.74
C GLU A 306 -34.28 -49.71 22.43
N ILE A 307 -35.22 -48.84 22.09
CA ILE A 307 -36.60 -48.88 22.64
C ILE A 307 -37.35 -50.16 22.13
N VAL A 308 -37.25 -50.46 20.83
CA VAL A 308 -37.89 -51.65 20.23
C VAL A 308 -37.29 -52.94 20.81
N ALA A 309 -35.97 -53.05 20.89
CA ALA A 309 -35.29 -54.20 21.49
C ALA A 309 -35.64 -54.38 22.98
N GLY A 310 -35.80 -53.27 23.72
CA GLY A 310 -36.27 -53.30 25.11
C GLY A 310 -37.76 -53.74 25.29
N ALA A 311 -38.59 -53.44 24.29
CA ALA A 311 -39.99 -53.83 24.28
C ALA A 311 -40.24 -55.30 23.89
N GLU A 312 -39.32 -55.90 23.07
CA GLU A 312 -39.37 -57.31 22.67
C GLU A 312 -38.77 -58.26 23.74
N GLY A 313 -37.96 -57.73 24.67
CA GLY A 313 -37.26 -58.53 25.69
C GLY A 313 -37.96 -58.53 27.07
N GLY A 314 -39.14 -57.92 27.23
CA GLY A 314 -40.01 -57.93 28.43
C GLY A 314 -41.29 -58.71 28.15
#